data_68f549545691e80fcd9a9b862c6dc2dd
#
_entry.id   68f549545691e80fcd9a9b862c6dc2dd
#
_cell.length_a   1.000
_cell.length_b   1.000
_cell.length_c   1.000
_cell.angle_alpha   90.00
_cell.angle_beta   90.00
_cell.angle_gamma   90.00
#
_symmetry.space_group_name_H-M   'P 1'
#
loop_
_entity.id
_entity.type
_entity.pdbx_description
1 polymer ?
#
loop_
_entity_poly.entity_id
_entity_poly.type
_entity_poly.pdbx_seq_one_letter_code
_entity_poly.pdbx_strand_id
1 'polypeptide(L)'
;MSSPKIEIKIAGKEDFIELKLCAIEFLDFIKDFKKKFFNKKFFILTAYYDSILAGILVGEDEGKKIDSIEKIVPIMCLRLLFVNPKFRHKNIGKSLLDNFIIILKKKGIASIYVKLPQKYKKGVEFFQKNNFHQVDKNHNRIILELNLWNDLGIRDCLIIGDNFDNMLS
;
A
#
# COMPACT_ATOMS: atom_id res chain seq x y z
N MET A 1 22.47 12.64 -22.66
CA MET A 1 21.60 13.06 -21.54
C MET A 1 21.16 11.83 -20.78
N SER A 2 21.36 11.81 -19.50
CA SER A 2 20.85 10.74 -18.66
C SER A 2 19.34 10.91 -18.49
N SER A 3 18.58 9.83 -18.60
CA SER A 3 17.15 9.83 -18.26
C SER A 3 16.96 10.22 -16.79
N PRO A 4 15.89 10.95 -16.45
CA PRO A 4 15.63 11.31 -15.07
C PRO A 4 15.54 10.06 -14.20
N LYS A 5 16.21 10.10 -13.05
CA LYS A 5 16.30 8.96 -12.14
C LYS A 5 15.21 9.05 -11.06
N ILE A 6 14.36 8.03 -11.04
CA ILE A 6 13.42 7.83 -9.93
C ILE A 6 14.07 6.87 -8.93
N GLU A 7 14.16 7.28 -7.68
CA GLU A 7 14.70 6.48 -6.60
C GLU A 7 13.65 6.30 -5.51
N ILE A 8 13.39 5.05 -5.14
CA ILE A 8 12.43 4.72 -4.07
C ILE A 8 13.21 4.32 -2.83
N LYS A 9 12.90 4.95 -1.70
CA LYS A 9 13.55 4.69 -0.41
C LYS A 9 12.51 4.37 0.66
N ILE A 10 12.93 3.57 1.64
CA ILE A 10 12.14 3.36 2.86
C ILE A 10 12.47 4.50 3.81
N ALA A 11 11.46 5.24 4.26
CA ALA A 11 11.65 6.35 5.18
C ALA A 11 11.85 5.87 6.61
N GLY A 12 12.78 6.50 7.31
CA GLY A 12 13.05 6.28 8.73
C GLY A 12 12.64 7.49 9.58
N LYS A 13 12.97 7.44 10.87
CA LYS A 13 12.64 8.50 11.83
C LYS A 13 13.29 9.84 11.46
N GLU A 14 14.47 9.80 10.88
CA GLU A 14 15.22 10.97 10.43
C GLU A 14 14.52 11.75 9.32
N ASP A 15 13.61 11.11 8.61
CA ASP A 15 12.90 11.71 7.47
C ASP A 15 11.64 12.47 7.86
N PHE A 16 11.27 12.49 9.13
CA PHE A 16 9.99 13.03 9.59
C PHE A 16 9.75 14.48 9.15
N ILE A 17 10.74 15.34 9.32
CA ILE A 17 10.62 16.76 8.97
C ILE A 17 10.43 16.94 7.47
N GLU A 18 11.23 16.25 6.66
CA GLU A 18 11.14 16.32 5.21
C GLU A 18 9.77 15.83 4.70
N LEU A 19 9.26 14.74 5.28
CA LEU A 19 7.92 14.23 4.97
C LEU A 19 6.84 15.26 5.29
N LYS A 20 6.91 15.87 6.46
CA LYS A 20 5.94 16.89 6.89
C LYS A 20 5.97 18.12 5.97
N LEU A 21 7.15 18.57 5.56
CA LEU A 21 7.28 19.70 4.66
C LEU A 21 6.74 19.41 3.25
N CYS A 22 6.89 18.17 2.80
CA CYS A 22 6.42 17.77 1.47
C CYS A 22 4.90 17.63 1.38
N ALA A 23 4.25 17.09 2.39
CA ALA A 23 2.84 16.69 2.32
C ALA A 23 2.05 17.00 3.59
N ILE A 24 2.36 18.10 4.26
CA ILE A 24 1.78 18.47 5.57
C ILE A 24 0.25 18.44 5.54
N GLU A 25 -0.37 18.98 4.50
CA GLU A 25 -1.83 19.06 4.38
C GLU A 25 -2.48 17.67 4.38
N PHE A 26 -1.79 16.68 3.82
CA PHE A 26 -2.30 15.32 3.70
C PHE A 26 -1.95 14.45 4.92
N LEU A 27 -0.74 14.61 5.45
CA LEU A 27 -0.30 13.84 6.62
C LEU A 27 -1.10 14.19 7.87
N ASP A 28 -1.52 15.44 8.01
CA ASP A 28 -2.33 15.89 9.15
C ASP A 28 -3.73 15.30 9.16
N PHE A 29 -4.23 14.80 8.02
CA PHE A 29 -5.49 14.06 7.97
C PHE A 29 -5.38 12.62 8.49
N ILE A 30 -4.17 12.09 8.62
CA ILE A 30 -3.97 10.77 9.22
C ILE A 30 -4.00 10.94 10.74
N LYS A 31 -4.98 10.29 11.37
CA LYS A 31 -5.16 10.38 12.82
C LYS A 31 -3.90 9.94 13.57
N ASP A 32 -3.47 10.78 14.52
CA ASP A 32 -2.31 10.51 15.37
C ASP A 32 -1.01 10.22 14.57
N PHE A 33 -0.82 10.88 13.44
CA PHE A 33 0.30 10.60 12.53
C PHE A 33 1.66 10.62 13.24
N LYS A 34 1.96 11.69 13.99
CA LYS A 34 3.25 11.82 14.68
C LYS A 34 3.50 10.67 15.67
N LYS A 35 2.50 10.38 16.50
CA LYS A 35 2.59 9.30 17.50
C LYS A 35 2.80 7.94 16.83
N LYS A 36 1.99 7.63 15.82
CA LYS A 36 2.09 6.37 15.08
C LYS A 36 3.41 6.26 14.31
N PHE A 37 3.89 7.37 13.76
CA PHE A 37 5.16 7.40 13.04
C PHE A 37 6.32 6.99 13.96
N PHE A 38 6.43 7.62 15.14
CA PHE A 38 7.50 7.30 16.08
C PHE A 38 7.31 5.94 16.77
N ASN A 39 6.09 5.41 16.81
CA ASN A 39 5.80 4.07 17.33
C ASN A 39 5.94 2.97 16.25
N LYS A 40 6.48 3.29 15.08
CA LYS A 40 6.71 2.34 13.97
C LYS A 40 5.44 1.64 13.47
N LYS A 41 4.29 2.32 13.55
CA LYS A 41 3.01 1.81 13.01
C LYS A 41 2.90 1.98 11.50
N PHE A 42 3.72 2.85 10.92
CA PHE A 42 3.71 3.11 9.50
C PHE A 42 4.89 2.47 8.80
N PHE A 43 4.61 2.00 7.58
CA PHE A 43 5.61 1.67 6.58
C PHE A 43 5.53 2.73 5.50
N ILE A 44 6.60 3.51 5.34
CA ILE A 44 6.59 4.67 4.45
C ILE A 44 7.63 4.52 3.36
N LEU A 45 7.21 4.71 2.11
CA LEU A 45 8.09 4.82 0.96
C LEU A 45 8.12 6.27 0.47
N THR A 46 9.31 6.70 0.07
CA THR A 46 9.53 8.00 -0.55
C THR A 46 10.07 7.81 -1.95
N ALA A 47 9.62 8.65 -2.86
CA ALA A 47 10.12 8.69 -4.23
C ALA A 47 10.87 9.98 -4.47
N TYR A 48 12.10 9.86 -4.93
CA TYR A 48 12.93 10.99 -5.31
C TYR A 48 13.04 11.03 -6.83
N TYR A 49 12.86 12.20 -7.38
CA TYR A 49 13.06 12.47 -8.80
C TYR A 49 14.21 13.44 -8.94
N ASP A 50 15.31 13.01 -9.52
CA ASP A 50 16.56 13.76 -9.58
C ASP A 50 16.94 14.37 -8.22
N SER A 51 16.91 13.54 -7.17
CA SER A 51 17.27 13.89 -5.78
C SER A 51 16.29 14.84 -5.06
N ILE A 52 15.13 15.12 -5.66
CA ILE A 52 14.07 15.93 -5.03
C ILE A 52 12.93 15.01 -4.60
N LEU A 53 12.48 15.17 -3.36
CA LEU A 53 11.35 14.39 -2.85
C LEU A 53 10.07 14.72 -3.63
N ALA A 54 9.61 13.76 -4.40
CA ALA A 54 8.51 13.94 -5.36
C ALA A 54 7.22 13.22 -4.96
N GLY A 55 7.31 12.20 -4.12
CA GLY A 55 6.12 11.44 -3.72
C GLY A 55 6.31 10.66 -2.43
N ILE A 56 5.20 10.34 -1.79
CA ILE A 56 5.16 9.64 -0.50
C ILE A 56 4.02 8.63 -0.53
N LEU A 57 4.31 7.42 -0.07
CA LEU A 57 3.30 6.40 0.20
C LEU A 57 3.36 6.03 1.68
N VAL A 58 2.21 6.07 2.36
CA VAL A 58 2.10 5.69 3.77
C VAL A 58 1.19 4.47 3.90
N GLY A 59 1.76 3.37 4.38
CA GLY A 59 1.03 2.18 4.78
C GLY A 59 0.96 2.11 6.29
N GLU A 60 -0.18 1.74 6.85
CA GLU A 60 -0.37 1.50 8.28
C GLU A 60 -0.60 0.01 8.51
N ASP A 61 0.19 -0.55 9.42
CA ASP A 61 -0.01 -1.94 9.86
C ASP A 61 -1.28 -2.01 10.70
N GLU A 62 -2.29 -2.70 10.16
CA GLU A 62 -3.57 -2.93 10.86
C GLU A 62 -3.49 -4.14 11.78
N GLY A 63 -2.31 -4.78 11.87
CA GLY A 63 -2.13 -5.98 12.65
C GLY A 63 -2.61 -7.22 11.91
N LYS A 64 -3.33 -8.07 12.61
CA LYS A 64 -3.83 -9.34 12.07
C LYS A 64 -5.34 -9.38 12.12
N LYS A 65 -5.93 -9.92 11.08
CA LYS A 65 -7.37 -10.11 10.96
C LYS A 65 -7.67 -11.61 11.00
N ILE A 66 -8.78 -11.99 11.63
CA ILE A 66 -9.32 -13.33 11.52
C ILE A 66 -10.21 -13.35 10.28
N ASP A 67 -9.90 -14.20 9.31
CA ASP A 67 -10.74 -14.35 8.13
C ASP A 67 -11.91 -15.33 8.39
N SER A 68 -12.75 -15.54 7.36
CA SER A 68 -13.95 -16.40 7.47
C SER A 68 -13.65 -17.87 7.77
N ILE A 69 -12.40 -18.29 7.66
CA ILE A 69 -11.95 -19.66 7.99
C ILE A 69 -11.05 -19.69 9.23
N GLU A 70 -11.18 -18.67 10.08
CA GLU A 70 -10.47 -18.54 11.36
C GLU A 70 -8.95 -18.44 11.23
N LYS A 71 -8.44 -18.11 10.05
CA LYS A 71 -7.02 -17.83 9.86
C LYS A 71 -6.67 -16.42 10.27
N ILE A 72 -5.55 -16.27 10.94
CA ILE A 72 -4.99 -14.96 11.25
C ILE A 72 -4.15 -14.50 10.07
N VAL A 73 -4.55 -13.40 9.45
CA VAL A 73 -3.86 -12.85 8.28
C VAL A 73 -3.34 -11.45 8.55
N PRO A 74 -2.05 -11.17 8.27
CA PRO A 74 -1.50 -9.83 8.41
C PRO A 74 -1.99 -8.92 7.27
N ILE A 75 -2.50 -7.74 7.64
CA ILE A 75 -3.05 -6.78 6.68
C ILE A 75 -2.41 -5.41 6.82
N MET A 76 -2.33 -4.70 5.70
CA MET A 76 -1.80 -3.35 5.61
C MET A 76 -2.86 -2.43 5.01
N CYS A 77 -3.06 -1.26 5.61
CA CYS A 77 -3.93 -0.23 5.05
C CYS A 77 -3.08 0.86 4.39
N LEU A 78 -3.35 1.15 3.12
CA LEU A 78 -2.70 2.25 2.43
C LEU A 78 -3.43 3.54 2.83
N ARG A 79 -2.73 4.41 3.58
CA ARG A 79 -3.30 5.65 4.12
C ARG A 79 -3.11 6.85 3.21
N LEU A 80 -2.00 6.88 2.49
CA LEU A 80 -1.67 8.00 1.62
C LEU A 80 -0.82 7.53 0.44
N LEU A 81 -1.18 8.00 -0.72
CA LEU A 81 -0.34 7.96 -1.92
C LEU A 81 -0.35 9.37 -2.50
N PHE A 82 0.73 10.09 -2.30
CA PHE A 82 0.87 11.49 -2.68
C PHE A 82 1.99 11.65 -3.68
N VAL A 83 1.73 12.39 -4.75
CA VAL A 83 2.75 12.83 -5.72
C VAL A 83 2.67 14.34 -5.83
N ASN A 84 3.80 15.01 -5.62
CA ASN A 84 3.89 16.47 -5.77
C ASN A 84 3.41 16.85 -7.18
N PRO A 85 2.50 17.84 -7.32
CA PRO A 85 1.97 18.25 -8.62
C PRO A 85 3.02 18.55 -9.69
N LYS A 86 4.18 19.06 -9.28
CA LYS A 86 5.30 19.34 -10.20
C LYS A 86 5.88 18.09 -10.86
N PHE A 87 5.66 16.91 -10.27
CA PHE A 87 6.23 15.65 -10.72
C PHE A 87 5.17 14.64 -11.17
N ARG A 88 3.93 15.09 -11.38
CA ARG A 88 2.86 14.23 -11.90
C ARG A 88 3.11 13.83 -13.35
N HIS A 89 2.46 12.75 -13.79
CA HIS A 89 2.59 12.17 -15.14
C HIS A 89 4.00 11.62 -15.44
N LYS A 90 4.75 11.26 -14.40
CA LYS A 90 6.07 10.63 -14.48
C LYS A 90 6.11 9.21 -13.90
N ASN A 91 4.94 8.60 -13.74
CA ASN A 91 4.77 7.24 -13.17
C ASN A 91 5.28 7.08 -11.73
N ILE A 92 5.41 8.17 -10.98
CA ILE A 92 5.91 8.11 -9.60
C ILE A 92 4.92 7.37 -8.69
N GLY A 93 3.63 7.66 -8.78
CA GLY A 93 2.61 6.99 -7.99
C GLY A 93 2.58 5.48 -8.24
N LYS A 94 2.67 5.09 -9.51
CA LYS A 94 2.74 3.67 -9.89
C LYS A 94 4.01 3.01 -9.37
N SER A 95 5.16 3.68 -9.47
CA SER A 95 6.44 3.16 -8.96
C SER A 95 6.40 2.97 -7.46
N LEU A 96 5.82 3.91 -6.71
CA LEU A 96 5.62 3.78 -5.27
C LEU A 96 4.73 2.58 -4.94
N LEU A 97 3.61 2.45 -5.62
CA LEU A 97 2.67 1.34 -5.38
C LEU A 97 3.30 -0.01 -5.73
N ASP A 98 3.97 -0.12 -6.87
CA ASP A 98 4.62 -1.37 -7.31
C ASP A 98 5.69 -1.81 -6.32
N ASN A 99 6.54 -0.89 -5.85
CA ASN A 99 7.56 -1.19 -4.84
C ASN A 99 6.94 -1.58 -3.51
N PHE A 100 5.88 -0.90 -3.09
CA PHE A 100 5.13 -1.22 -1.88
C PHE A 100 4.60 -2.66 -1.94
N ILE A 101 3.97 -3.03 -3.03
CA ILE A 101 3.44 -4.38 -3.25
C ILE A 101 4.56 -5.43 -3.17
N ILE A 102 5.68 -5.20 -3.87
CA ILE A 102 6.82 -6.13 -3.88
C ILE A 102 7.36 -6.35 -2.46
N ILE A 103 7.56 -5.26 -1.71
CA ILE A 103 8.09 -5.33 -0.35
C ILE A 103 7.12 -6.05 0.59
N LEU A 104 5.83 -5.74 0.51
CA LEU A 104 4.82 -6.38 1.37
C LEU A 104 4.66 -7.87 1.07
N LYS A 105 4.76 -8.27 -0.21
CA LYS A 105 4.81 -9.70 -0.57
C LYS A 105 5.96 -10.41 0.13
N LYS A 106 7.16 -9.84 0.09
CA LYS A 106 8.33 -10.40 0.76
C LYS A 106 8.19 -10.49 2.28
N LYS A 107 7.42 -9.59 2.87
CA LYS A 107 7.12 -9.58 4.30
C LYS A 107 6.00 -10.54 4.71
N GLY A 108 5.35 -11.19 3.75
CA GLY A 108 4.26 -12.11 4.01
C GLY A 108 2.93 -11.44 4.36
N ILE A 109 2.74 -10.19 3.99
CA ILE A 109 1.45 -9.49 4.16
C ILE A 109 0.41 -10.15 3.26
N ALA A 110 -0.77 -10.44 3.80
CA ALA A 110 -1.83 -11.13 3.08
C ALA A 110 -2.58 -10.22 2.10
N SER A 111 -2.86 -8.99 2.50
CA SER A 111 -3.62 -8.05 1.68
C SER A 111 -3.34 -6.60 2.01
N ILE A 112 -3.62 -5.75 1.03
CA ILE A 112 -3.58 -4.29 1.16
C ILE A 112 -5.00 -3.77 0.95
N TYR A 113 -5.45 -2.93 1.88
CA TYR A 113 -6.72 -2.21 1.75
C TYR A 113 -6.46 -0.74 1.49
N VAL A 114 -7.34 -0.13 0.68
CA VAL A 114 -7.42 1.31 0.55
C VAL A 114 -8.88 1.74 0.69
N LYS A 115 -9.12 2.80 1.47
CA LYS A 115 -10.43 3.39 1.67
C LYS A 115 -10.46 4.74 0.97
N LEU A 116 -11.34 4.90 0.00
CA LEU A 116 -11.42 6.11 -0.81
C LEU A 116 -12.83 6.72 -0.72
N PRO A 117 -12.94 8.07 -0.76
CA PRO A 117 -14.24 8.69 -0.99
C PRO A 117 -14.83 8.18 -2.30
N GLN A 118 -16.10 7.83 -2.31
CA GLN A 118 -16.78 7.28 -3.49
C GLN A 118 -16.72 8.23 -4.69
N LYS A 119 -16.77 9.52 -4.45
CA LYS A 119 -16.69 10.54 -5.49
C LYS A 119 -15.30 10.76 -6.09
N TYR A 120 -14.26 10.18 -5.48
CA TYR A 120 -12.89 10.28 -6.01
C TYR A 120 -12.64 9.23 -7.09
N LYS A 121 -13.28 9.43 -8.24
CA LYS A 121 -13.29 8.45 -9.34
C LYS A 121 -11.90 8.14 -9.89
N LYS A 122 -11.04 9.15 -10.02
CA LYS A 122 -9.66 8.96 -10.53
C LYS A 122 -8.83 8.06 -9.61
N GLY A 123 -8.98 8.21 -8.30
CA GLY A 123 -8.29 7.34 -7.34
C GLY A 123 -8.80 5.91 -7.41
N VAL A 124 -10.10 5.72 -7.48
CA VAL A 124 -10.71 4.39 -7.62
C VAL A 124 -10.22 3.71 -8.90
N GLU A 125 -10.26 4.41 -10.03
CA GLU A 125 -9.77 3.88 -11.30
C GLU A 125 -8.29 3.51 -11.25
N PHE A 126 -7.45 4.35 -10.62
CA PHE A 126 -6.02 4.07 -10.46
C PHE A 126 -5.79 2.74 -9.75
N PHE A 127 -6.46 2.52 -8.62
CA PHE A 127 -6.30 1.28 -7.87
C PHE A 127 -6.90 0.08 -8.60
N GLN A 128 -8.04 0.23 -9.26
CA GLN A 128 -8.64 -0.84 -10.04
C GLN A 128 -7.75 -1.26 -11.23
N LYS A 129 -7.10 -0.32 -11.88
CA LYS A 129 -6.10 -0.61 -12.93
C LYS A 129 -4.87 -1.35 -12.40
N ASN A 130 -4.61 -1.22 -11.10
CA ASN A 130 -3.52 -1.92 -10.42
C ASN A 130 -4.01 -3.16 -9.67
N ASN A 131 -5.10 -3.77 -10.13
CA ASN A 131 -5.65 -5.04 -9.68
C ASN A 131 -6.29 -5.04 -8.29
N PHE A 132 -6.61 -3.89 -7.74
CA PHE A 132 -7.44 -3.80 -6.55
C PHE A 132 -8.90 -4.04 -6.92
N HIS A 133 -9.62 -4.74 -6.05
CA HIS A 133 -11.04 -5.07 -6.24
C HIS A 133 -11.87 -4.45 -5.13
N GLN A 134 -13.08 -4.02 -5.49
CA GLN A 134 -14.03 -3.52 -4.51
C GLN A 134 -14.51 -4.66 -3.62
N VAL A 135 -14.33 -4.49 -2.30
CA VAL A 135 -14.80 -5.45 -1.29
C VAL A 135 -15.94 -4.91 -0.44
N ASP A 136 -16.08 -3.59 -0.36
CA ASP A 136 -17.19 -2.95 0.34
C ASP A 136 -17.48 -1.57 -0.23
N LYS A 137 -18.73 -1.11 -0.06
CA LYS A 137 -19.17 0.20 -0.51
C LYS A 137 -20.31 0.68 0.38
N ASN A 138 -20.17 1.88 0.91
CA ASN A 138 -21.25 2.59 1.59
C ASN A 138 -21.49 3.95 0.90
N HIS A 139 -22.37 4.77 1.44
CA HIS A 139 -22.77 6.05 0.81
C HIS A 139 -21.60 7.00 0.51
N ASN A 140 -20.54 6.96 1.32
CA ASN A 140 -19.45 7.92 1.24
C ASN A 140 -18.09 7.32 0.87
N ARG A 141 -17.92 6.02 1.04
CA ARG A 141 -16.63 5.35 0.89
C ARG A 141 -16.73 4.09 0.06
N ILE A 142 -15.64 3.81 -0.62
CA ILE A 142 -15.40 2.55 -1.30
C ILE A 142 -14.14 1.94 -0.69
N ILE A 143 -14.17 0.63 -0.42
CA ILE A 143 -13.02 -0.11 0.07
C ILE A 143 -12.55 -1.04 -1.03
N LEU A 144 -11.29 -0.88 -1.40
CA LEU A 144 -10.63 -1.71 -2.40
C LEU A 144 -9.57 -2.57 -1.73
N GLU A 145 -9.37 -3.77 -2.23
CA GLU A 145 -8.41 -4.73 -1.69
C GLU A 145 -7.56 -5.33 -2.80
N LEU A 146 -6.28 -5.51 -2.50
CA LEU A 146 -5.37 -6.34 -3.29
C LEU A 146 -4.93 -7.53 -2.43
N ASN A 147 -5.25 -8.74 -2.85
CA ASN A 147 -4.86 -9.96 -2.16
C ASN A 147 -3.46 -10.39 -2.63
N LEU A 148 -2.47 -10.30 -1.73
CA LEU A 148 -1.07 -10.59 -2.05
C LEU A 148 -0.75 -12.07 -1.98
N TRP A 149 -1.46 -12.84 -1.19
CA TRP A 149 -1.20 -14.27 -1.03
C TRP A 149 -1.53 -15.04 -2.31
N ASN A 150 -2.55 -14.62 -3.06
CA ASN A 150 -2.85 -15.24 -4.36
C ASN A 150 -1.69 -15.08 -5.34
N ASP A 151 -1.06 -13.89 -5.34
CA ASP A 151 0.08 -13.60 -6.22
C ASP A 151 1.37 -14.31 -5.81
N LEU A 152 1.48 -14.74 -4.54
CA LEU A 152 2.64 -15.49 -4.04
C LEU A 152 2.57 -16.99 -4.35
N GLY A 153 1.53 -17.45 -5.02
CA GLY A 153 1.34 -18.88 -5.30
C GLY A 153 0.86 -19.68 -4.09
N ILE A 154 0.50 -19.02 -2.99
CA ILE A 154 -0.03 -19.69 -1.79
C ILE A 154 -1.33 -20.42 -2.12
N ARG A 155 -2.11 -19.88 -3.03
CA ARG A 155 -3.31 -20.53 -3.55
C ARG A 155 -2.98 -21.89 -4.18
N ASP A 156 -1.91 -21.94 -4.95
CA ASP A 156 -1.46 -23.19 -5.57
C ASP A 156 -0.98 -24.18 -4.50
N CYS A 157 -0.34 -23.71 -3.44
CA CYS A 157 0.05 -24.54 -2.31
C CYS A 157 -1.18 -25.11 -1.58
N LEU A 158 -2.25 -24.31 -1.43
CA LEU A 158 -3.50 -24.79 -0.83
C LEU A 158 -4.19 -25.83 -1.74
N ILE A 159 -4.15 -25.64 -3.05
CA ILE A 159 -4.67 -26.62 -4.01
C ILE A 159 -3.87 -27.93 -3.94
N ILE A 160 -2.56 -27.85 -3.78
CA ILE A 160 -1.71 -29.02 -3.56
C ILE A 160 -2.08 -29.72 -2.27
N GLY A 161 -2.41 -28.97 -1.21
CA GLY A 161 -2.90 -29.51 0.06
C GLY A 161 -4.19 -30.30 -0.11
N ASP A 162 -5.15 -29.74 -0.84
CA ASP A 162 -6.41 -30.41 -1.17
C ASP A 162 -6.17 -31.69 -1.96
N ASN A 163 -5.26 -31.65 -2.92
CA ASN A 163 -4.86 -32.85 -3.68
C ASN A 163 -4.16 -33.88 -2.82
N PHE A 164 -3.37 -33.40 -1.85
CA PHE A 164 -2.67 -34.29 -0.92
C PHE A 164 -3.66 -35.04 -0.04
N ASP A 165 -4.70 -34.41 0.46
CA ASP A 165 -5.76 -35.05 1.22
C ASP A 165 -6.50 -36.11 0.38
N ASN A 166 -6.72 -35.80 -0.90
CA ASN A 166 -7.29 -36.79 -1.83
C ASN A 166 -6.35 -37.93 -2.13
N MET A 167 -5.04 -37.73 -2.04
CA MET A 167 -4.05 -38.80 -2.20
C MET A 167 -3.93 -39.69 -0.99
N LEU A 168 -4.29 -39.19 0.20
CA LEU A 168 -4.27 -39.96 1.45
C LEU A 168 -5.59 -40.68 1.73
N SER A 169 -6.63 -40.32 1.02
CA SER A 169 -7.93 -40.99 1.12
C SER A 169 -8.04 -42.11 0.09
#